data_29efd7f68b24871c81dc73850b14c7ff
#
_entry.id   29efd7f68b24871c81dc73850b14c7ff
#
_cell.length_a   1.000
_cell.length_b   1.000
_cell.length_c   1.000
_cell.angle_alpha   90.00
_cell.angle_beta   90.00
_cell.angle_gamma   90.00
#
_symmetry.space_group_name_H-M   'P 1'
#
loop_
_entity.id
_entity.type
_entity.pdbx_description
1 polymer ?
#
loop_
_entity_poly.entity_id
_entity_poly.type
_entity_poly.pdbx_seq_one_letter_code
_entity_poly.pdbx_strand_id
1 'polypeptide(L)'
;HLGLNDIDTLDDLARVKATVVKSIKKDGWAILNAEDEYCMKLVKDLSCNIAYFSMDENSAVAKQLAKEGKIVAVYENGFITIKKGEWKIRVERATHVPLTLGGKAKFMIANVLAATLAAYLQGFKTEDISLSLQTFIPSAAQTPGRMNIFEFKKFKVLIDFAHNPAGYRGVEEYLSSVEATKKIGIIAGVGDRRDEDIKECAMIAARMFDHIIIRQEKHLRGRTEEEINNLILEGIAASGKTVTHEIITKEVEALKHAINSAEDGSFITALSDVITNAIEVVQDYLDKENEEA
;
A
#
# COMPACT_ATOMS: atom_id res chain seq x y z
N HIS A 1 -2.75 -15.99 -3.56
CA HIS A 1 -2.74 -15.42 -4.91
C HIS A 1 -3.76 -16.17 -5.76
N LEU A 2 -4.41 -15.48 -6.67
CA LEU A 2 -5.26 -16.13 -7.68
C LEU A 2 -4.39 -16.89 -8.68
N GLY A 3 -4.86 -18.06 -9.12
CA GLY A 3 -4.16 -18.92 -10.07
C GLY A 3 -3.08 -19.82 -9.45
N LEU A 4 -3.00 -19.92 -8.10
CA LEU A 4 -2.06 -20.81 -7.41
C LEU A 4 -2.78 -21.67 -6.36
N ASN A 5 -2.37 -22.93 -6.23
CA ASN A 5 -2.84 -23.86 -5.19
C ASN A 5 -4.37 -23.97 -5.13
N ASP A 6 -5.00 -24.14 -6.29
CA ASP A 6 -6.46 -24.25 -6.43
C ASP A 6 -7.25 -23.02 -5.90
N ILE A 7 -6.61 -21.84 -5.92
CA ILE A 7 -7.24 -20.55 -5.58
C ILE A 7 -7.49 -19.81 -6.89
N ASP A 8 -8.59 -20.13 -7.58
CA ASP A 8 -8.87 -19.60 -8.91
C ASP A 8 -9.83 -18.41 -8.89
N THR A 9 -10.62 -18.29 -7.82
CA THR A 9 -11.63 -17.24 -7.67
C THR A 9 -11.37 -16.37 -6.44
N LEU A 10 -11.98 -15.18 -6.42
CA LEU A 10 -11.97 -14.32 -5.24
C LEU A 10 -12.66 -14.98 -4.03
N ASP A 11 -13.69 -15.82 -4.26
CA ASP A 11 -14.32 -16.59 -3.19
C ASP A 11 -13.36 -17.62 -2.58
N ASP A 12 -12.53 -18.28 -3.38
CA ASP A 12 -11.47 -19.18 -2.87
C ASP A 12 -10.46 -18.43 -2.04
N LEU A 13 -10.00 -17.28 -2.54
CA LEU A 13 -9.05 -16.43 -1.83
C LEU A 13 -9.64 -15.91 -0.51
N ALA A 14 -10.90 -15.48 -0.53
CA ALA A 14 -11.62 -15.05 0.67
C ALA A 14 -11.75 -16.18 1.69
N ARG A 15 -12.07 -17.40 1.23
CA ARG A 15 -12.16 -18.61 2.09
C ARG A 15 -10.82 -18.87 2.80
N VAL A 16 -9.71 -18.82 2.09
CA VAL A 16 -8.37 -19.03 2.68
C VAL A 16 -8.05 -17.93 3.69
N LYS A 17 -8.26 -16.66 3.33
CA LYS A 17 -8.01 -15.51 4.24
C LYS A 17 -8.94 -15.51 5.46
N ALA A 18 -10.17 -16.00 5.31
CA ALA A 18 -11.14 -16.12 6.40
C ALA A 18 -10.67 -17.04 7.55
N THR A 19 -9.72 -17.93 7.31
CA THR A 19 -9.15 -18.82 8.35
C THR A 19 -8.65 -18.01 9.55
N VAL A 20 -8.03 -16.85 9.33
CA VAL A 20 -7.52 -15.97 10.40
C VAL A 20 -8.66 -15.50 11.31
N VAL A 21 -9.73 -14.94 10.71
CA VAL A 21 -10.87 -14.41 11.48
C VAL A 21 -11.74 -15.52 12.10
N LYS A 22 -11.84 -16.68 11.44
CA LYS A 22 -12.56 -17.85 11.96
C LYS A 22 -11.86 -18.51 13.15
N SER A 23 -10.55 -18.30 13.31
CA SER A 23 -9.78 -18.81 14.47
C SER A 23 -9.86 -17.91 15.71
N ILE A 24 -10.52 -16.75 15.62
CA ILE A 24 -10.69 -15.83 16.76
C ILE A 24 -11.59 -16.47 17.81
N LYS A 25 -11.18 -16.40 19.09
CA LYS A 25 -11.97 -16.86 20.23
C LYS A 25 -13.27 -16.07 20.36
N LYS A 26 -14.28 -16.64 21.00
CA LYS A 26 -15.61 -16.00 21.17
C LYS A 26 -15.58 -14.63 21.85
N ASP A 27 -14.66 -14.43 22.75
CA ASP A 27 -14.43 -13.18 23.49
C ASP A 27 -13.48 -12.21 22.75
N GLY A 28 -12.87 -12.66 21.66
CA GLY A 28 -12.00 -11.85 20.82
C GLY A 28 -12.77 -10.96 19.84
N TRP A 29 -12.03 -10.19 19.05
CA TRP A 29 -12.56 -9.22 18.09
C TRP A 29 -12.03 -9.47 16.68
N ALA A 30 -12.94 -9.53 15.71
CA ALA A 30 -12.63 -9.39 14.31
C ALA A 30 -12.80 -7.91 13.90
N ILE A 31 -11.83 -7.37 13.15
CA ILE A 31 -11.91 -6.02 12.59
C ILE A 31 -12.04 -6.18 11.07
N LEU A 32 -13.17 -5.74 10.51
CA LEU A 32 -13.53 -5.96 9.11
C LEU A 32 -13.72 -4.65 8.37
N ASN A 33 -13.34 -4.62 7.09
CA ASN A 33 -13.67 -3.52 6.21
C ASN A 33 -15.15 -3.58 5.82
N ALA A 34 -15.92 -2.56 6.20
CA ALA A 34 -17.36 -2.48 5.92
C ALA A 34 -17.69 -2.30 4.42
N GLU A 35 -16.72 -1.82 3.63
CA GLU A 35 -16.87 -1.61 2.18
C GLU A 35 -16.48 -2.86 1.36
N ASP A 36 -15.90 -3.88 2.00
CA ASP A 36 -15.48 -5.10 1.32
C ASP A 36 -16.58 -6.17 1.42
N GLU A 37 -17.16 -6.54 0.29
CA GLU A 37 -18.26 -7.51 0.24
C GLU A 37 -17.87 -8.89 0.77
N TYR A 38 -16.61 -9.32 0.58
CA TYR A 38 -16.14 -10.61 1.09
C TYR A 38 -15.98 -10.57 2.61
N CYS A 39 -15.51 -9.45 3.17
CA CYS A 39 -15.51 -9.23 4.61
C CYS A 39 -16.94 -9.28 5.18
N MET A 40 -17.89 -8.62 4.53
CA MET A 40 -19.27 -8.59 4.98
C MET A 40 -19.98 -9.95 4.86
N LYS A 41 -19.67 -10.75 3.83
CA LYS A 41 -20.17 -12.12 3.70
C LYS A 41 -19.71 -13.03 4.85
N LEU A 42 -18.54 -12.78 5.44
CA LEU A 42 -18.01 -13.60 6.55
C LEU A 42 -18.74 -13.37 7.87
N VAL A 43 -19.38 -12.24 8.06
CA VAL A 43 -20.02 -11.84 9.35
C VAL A 43 -20.92 -12.93 9.91
N LYS A 44 -21.72 -13.58 9.07
CA LYS A 44 -22.65 -14.66 9.46
C LYS A 44 -21.97 -15.93 9.98
N ASP A 45 -20.70 -16.15 9.61
CA ASP A 45 -19.92 -17.34 9.94
C ASP A 45 -19.03 -17.13 11.19
N LEU A 46 -19.02 -15.91 11.76
CA LEU A 46 -18.17 -15.55 12.89
C LEU A 46 -18.93 -15.67 14.21
N SER A 47 -18.28 -16.24 15.21
CA SER A 47 -18.80 -16.39 16.57
C SER A 47 -18.20 -15.41 17.58
N CYS A 48 -17.21 -14.61 17.15
CA CYS A 48 -16.52 -13.60 17.95
C CYS A 48 -17.23 -12.23 17.87
N ASN A 49 -16.75 -11.26 18.64
CA ASN A 49 -17.17 -9.87 18.48
C ASN A 49 -16.64 -9.29 17.16
N ILE A 50 -17.38 -8.34 16.57
CA ILE A 50 -17.00 -7.73 15.31
C ILE A 50 -17.05 -6.22 15.44
N ALA A 51 -15.94 -5.57 15.02
CA ALA A 51 -15.86 -4.14 14.78
C ALA A 51 -15.55 -3.88 13.31
N TYR A 52 -15.88 -2.70 12.81
CA TYR A 52 -15.79 -2.40 11.40
C TYR A 52 -15.01 -1.11 11.17
N PHE A 53 -14.41 -0.97 9.99
CA PHE A 53 -13.89 0.31 9.54
C PHE A 53 -14.36 0.64 8.12
N SER A 54 -14.42 1.94 7.80
CA SER A 54 -14.78 2.46 6.48
C SER A 54 -14.00 3.71 6.16
N MET A 55 -13.55 3.82 4.91
CA MET A 55 -12.96 5.04 4.37
C MET A 55 -14.01 6.05 3.89
N ASP A 56 -15.26 5.62 3.74
CA ASP A 56 -16.37 6.44 3.27
C ASP A 56 -17.25 6.93 4.43
N GLU A 57 -17.18 8.23 4.75
CA GLU A 57 -18.04 8.85 5.76
C GLU A 57 -19.53 8.78 5.41
N ASN A 58 -19.85 8.58 4.13
CA ASN A 58 -21.21 8.50 3.61
C ASN A 58 -21.71 7.07 3.47
N SER A 59 -20.87 6.07 3.71
CA SER A 59 -21.26 4.66 3.66
C SER A 59 -22.56 4.38 4.39
N ALA A 60 -23.55 3.88 3.66
CA ALA A 60 -24.81 3.45 4.23
C ALA A 60 -24.62 2.26 5.17
N VAL A 61 -23.70 1.35 4.81
CA VAL A 61 -23.36 0.16 5.62
C VAL A 61 -22.73 0.58 6.94
N ALA A 62 -21.70 1.43 6.94
CA ALA A 62 -21.04 1.90 8.15
C ALA A 62 -22.00 2.67 9.06
N LYS A 63 -22.86 3.53 8.50
CA LYS A 63 -23.88 4.26 9.25
C LYS A 63 -24.91 3.33 9.89
N GLN A 64 -25.37 2.31 9.16
CA GLN A 64 -26.33 1.33 9.68
C GLN A 64 -25.71 0.51 10.82
N LEU A 65 -24.50 -0.01 10.64
CA LEU A 65 -23.77 -0.77 11.66
C LEU A 65 -23.59 0.07 12.94
N ALA A 66 -23.21 1.33 12.82
CA ALA A 66 -23.10 2.22 13.99
C ALA A 66 -24.44 2.39 14.70
N LYS A 67 -25.55 2.65 13.97
CA LYS A 67 -26.90 2.74 14.54
C LYS A 67 -27.34 1.48 15.27
N GLU A 68 -26.92 0.31 14.80
CA GLU A 68 -27.15 -0.99 15.46
C GLU A 68 -26.27 -1.19 16.70
N GLY A 69 -25.49 -0.20 17.10
CA GLY A 69 -24.64 -0.25 18.28
C GLY A 69 -23.32 -0.99 18.06
N LYS A 70 -22.94 -1.28 16.81
CA LYS A 70 -21.61 -1.82 16.47
C LYS A 70 -20.57 -0.72 16.58
N ILE A 71 -19.33 -1.13 16.86
CA ILE A 71 -18.19 -0.22 16.89
C ILE A 71 -17.64 -0.07 15.46
N VAL A 72 -17.59 1.17 14.97
CA VAL A 72 -17.14 1.47 13.61
C VAL A 72 -16.13 2.61 13.63
N ALA A 73 -14.93 2.40 13.07
CA ALA A 73 -14.01 3.49 12.80
C ALA A 73 -14.23 4.03 11.38
N VAL A 74 -14.33 5.34 11.23
CA VAL A 74 -14.62 5.99 9.95
C VAL A 74 -13.63 7.14 9.72
N TYR A 75 -13.17 7.28 8.48
CA TYR A 75 -12.50 8.49 8.04
C TYR A 75 -13.56 9.55 7.74
N GLU A 76 -13.75 10.51 8.64
CA GLU A 76 -14.82 11.51 8.57
C GLU A 76 -14.28 12.92 8.72
N ASN A 77 -14.52 13.78 7.72
CA ASN A 77 -14.08 15.19 7.75
C ASN A 77 -12.58 15.36 8.07
N GLY A 78 -11.74 14.47 7.54
CA GLY A 78 -10.29 14.48 7.77
C GLY A 78 -9.85 13.86 9.11
N PHE A 79 -10.76 13.27 9.90
CA PHE A 79 -10.46 12.63 11.18
C PHE A 79 -10.63 11.13 11.15
N ILE A 80 -9.80 10.45 11.93
CA ILE A 80 -10.02 9.10 12.40
C ILE A 80 -11.06 9.17 13.52
N THR A 81 -12.26 8.66 13.28
CA THR A 81 -13.41 8.79 14.17
C THR A 81 -13.96 7.42 14.54
N ILE A 82 -14.16 7.12 15.83
CA ILE A 82 -14.85 5.92 16.31
C ILE A 82 -16.31 6.28 16.60
N LYS A 83 -17.24 5.44 16.13
CA LYS A 83 -18.70 5.60 16.29
C LYS A 83 -19.32 4.35 16.92
N LYS A 84 -20.37 4.57 17.75
CA LYS A 84 -21.24 3.52 18.28
C LYS A 84 -22.58 4.15 18.68
N GLY A 85 -23.66 3.81 17.98
CA GLY A 85 -24.95 4.51 18.14
C GLY A 85 -24.79 6.00 17.80
N GLU A 86 -25.33 6.84 18.66
CA GLU A 86 -25.17 8.31 18.56
C GLU A 86 -23.84 8.83 19.10
N TRP A 87 -23.08 7.99 19.75
CA TRP A 87 -21.81 8.37 20.34
C TRP A 87 -20.69 8.34 19.32
N LYS A 88 -19.84 9.36 19.34
CA LYS A 88 -18.63 9.42 18.51
C LYS A 88 -17.45 10.08 19.21
N ILE A 89 -16.25 9.58 18.94
CA ILE A 89 -14.98 10.20 19.34
C ILE A 89 -14.15 10.45 18.09
N ARG A 90 -13.67 11.68 17.94
CA ARG A 90 -12.58 12.02 17.01
C ARG A 90 -11.26 11.71 17.70
N VAL A 91 -10.56 10.69 17.21
CA VAL A 91 -9.29 10.23 17.79
C VAL A 91 -8.15 11.14 17.35
N GLU A 92 -7.97 11.32 16.01
CA GLU A 92 -6.89 12.16 15.49
C GLU A 92 -7.21 12.64 14.07
N ARG A 93 -6.58 13.74 13.64
CA ARG A 93 -6.56 14.16 12.23
C ARG A 93 -5.63 13.27 11.43
N ALA A 94 -6.08 12.78 10.27
CA ALA A 94 -5.24 11.97 9.41
C ALA A 94 -3.95 12.71 8.98
N THR A 95 -4.01 14.03 8.77
CA THR A 95 -2.85 14.86 8.41
C THR A 95 -1.78 14.95 9.50
N HIS A 96 -2.12 14.70 10.76
CA HIS A 96 -1.19 14.67 11.89
C HIS A 96 -0.55 13.29 12.12
N VAL A 97 -1.00 12.27 11.37
CA VAL A 97 -0.47 10.91 11.46
C VAL A 97 0.62 10.74 10.40
N PRO A 98 1.91 10.70 10.76
CA PRO A 98 3.01 10.67 9.78
C PRO A 98 2.89 9.52 8.77
N LEU A 99 2.38 8.37 9.20
CA LEU A 99 2.15 7.20 8.34
C LEU A 99 1.25 7.50 7.13
N THR A 100 0.37 8.50 7.21
CA THR A 100 -0.54 8.87 6.13
C THR A 100 0.07 9.81 5.09
N LEU A 101 1.33 10.23 5.30
CA LEU A 101 2.02 11.20 4.44
C LEU A 101 1.20 12.49 4.23
N GLY A 102 0.78 13.09 5.33
CA GLY A 102 -0.05 14.30 5.33
C GLY A 102 -1.49 14.06 4.84
N GLY A 103 -2.00 12.83 4.96
CA GLY A 103 -3.33 12.43 4.49
C GLY A 103 -3.40 12.07 3.01
N LYS A 104 -2.27 12.10 2.29
CA LYS A 104 -2.19 11.80 0.85
C LYS A 104 -2.22 10.30 0.55
N ALA A 105 -1.67 9.46 1.44
CA ALA A 105 -1.69 8.01 1.30
C ALA A 105 -2.98 7.42 1.89
N LYS A 106 -4.08 7.43 1.13
CA LYS A 106 -5.40 7.02 1.64
C LYS A 106 -5.45 5.56 2.09
N PHE A 107 -4.76 4.66 1.41
CA PHE A 107 -4.68 3.27 1.84
C PHE A 107 -3.99 3.12 3.21
N MET A 108 -3.08 4.04 3.60
CA MET A 108 -2.51 4.09 4.94
C MET A 108 -3.53 4.57 5.97
N ILE A 109 -4.46 5.46 5.60
CA ILE A 109 -5.56 5.87 6.49
C ILE A 109 -6.45 4.66 6.81
N ALA A 110 -6.74 3.78 5.84
CA ALA A 110 -7.48 2.54 6.10
C ALA A 110 -6.77 1.63 7.12
N ASN A 111 -5.43 1.51 7.02
CA ASN A 111 -4.62 0.78 7.99
C ASN A 111 -4.67 1.44 9.38
N VAL A 112 -4.61 2.78 9.45
CA VAL A 112 -4.72 3.55 10.69
C VAL A 112 -6.09 3.35 11.35
N LEU A 113 -7.19 3.33 10.59
CA LEU A 113 -8.53 3.03 11.11
C LEU A 113 -8.57 1.65 11.78
N ALA A 114 -8.04 0.62 11.11
CA ALA A 114 -8.00 -0.74 11.64
C ALA A 114 -7.11 -0.83 12.89
N ALA A 115 -5.93 -0.19 12.88
CA ALA A 115 -5.02 -0.15 14.02
C ALA A 115 -5.61 0.60 15.22
N THR A 116 -6.29 1.72 14.97
CA THR A 116 -7.03 2.49 15.98
C THR A 116 -8.08 1.62 16.67
N LEU A 117 -8.87 0.87 15.89
CA LEU A 117 -9.84 -0.07 16.45
C LEU A 117 -9.17 -1.16 17.28
N ALA A 118 -8.07 -1.74 16.78
CA ALA A 118 -7.36 -2.80 17.50
C ALA A 118 -6.89 -2.29 18.89
N ALA A 119 -6.32 -1.11 18.95
CA ALA A 119 -5.89 -0.51 20.23
C ALA A 119 -7.11 -0.16 21.12
N TYR A 120 -8.14 0.46 20.56
CA TYR A 120 -9.35 0.82 21.32
C TYR A 120 -10.04 -0.40 21.92
N LEU A 121 -10.17 -1.48 21.18
CA LEU A 121 -10.81 -2.73 21.62
C LEU A 121 -9.97 -3.48 22.67
N GLN A 122 -8.67 -3.20 22.76
CA GLN A 122 -7.80 -3.68 23.83
C GLN A 122 -7.86 -2.79 25.09
N GLY A 123 -8.66 -1.73 25.09
CA GLY A 123 -8.87 -0.86 26.25
C GLY A 123 -7.90 0.30 26.39
N PHE A 124 -7.08 0.59 25.38
CA PHE A 124 -6.25 1.80 25.39
C PHE A 124 -7.12 3.05 25.33
N LYS A 125 -6.71 4.09 26.03
CA LYS A 125 -7.40 5.38 25.99
C LYS A 125 -7.21 6.06 24.63
N THR A 126 -8.21 6.81 24.20
CA THR A 126 -8.16 7.50 22.90
C THR A 126 -7.04 8.52 22.83
N GLU A 127 -6.69 9.14 23.95
CA GLU A 127 -5.57 10.10 24.06
C GLU A 127 -4.22 9.41 23.81
N ASP A 128 -4.03 8.22 24.39
CA ASP A 128 -2.80 7.42 24.22
C ASP A 128 -2.71 6.91 22.75
N ILE A 129 -3.85 6.52 22.16
CA ILE A 129 -3.92 6.12 20.74
C ILE A 129 -3.55 7.31 19.85
N SER A 130 -4.14 8.49 20.09
CA SER A 130 -3.84 9.71 19.35
C SER A 130 -2.35 10.05 19.43
N LEU A 131 -1.77 10.07 20.64
CA LEU A 131 -0.35 10.35 20.82
C LEU A 131 0.53 9.34 20.07
N SER A 132 0.19 8.04 20.15
CA SER A 132 0.93 7.00 19.43
C SER A 132 0.86 7.17 17.93
N LEU A 133 -0.30 7.54 17.39
CA LEU A 133 -0.48 7.82 15.96
C LEU A 133 0.36 9.03 15.50
N GLN A 134 0.44 10.09 16.30
CA GLN A 134 1.22 11.30 15.99
C GLN A 134 2.74 11.05 16.07
N THR A 135 3.18 10.20 16.99
CA THR A 135 4.61 9.97 17.26
C THR A 135 5.21 8.79 16.51
N PHE A 136 4.36 7.95 15.89
CA PHE A 136 4.85 6.86 15.05
C PHE A 136 5.32 7.42 13.70
N ILE A 137 6.63 7.60 13.58
CA ILE A 137 7.26 8.07 12.33
C ILE A 137 7.69 6.84 11.53
N PRO A 138 7.04 6.57 10.36
CA PRO A 138 7.45 5.45 9.52
C PRO A 138 8.88 5.67 9.02
N SER A 139 9.67 4.62 9.07
CA SER A 139 11.06 4.64 8.60
C SER A 139 11.41 3.32 7.94
N ALA A 140 12.51 3.30 7.21
CA ALA A 140 13.06 2.08 6.63
C ALA A 140 13.35 0.98 7.68
N ALA A 141 13.64 1.37 8.93
CA ALA A 141 13.86 0.44 10.04
C ALA A 141 12.56 -0.09 10.67
N GLN A 142 11.53 0.77 10.79
CA GLN A 142 10.27 0.40 11.47
C GLN A 142 9.24 -0.22 10.54
N THR A 143 9.16 0.28 9.31
CA THR A 143 8.18 -0.16 8.29
C THR A 143 8.87 -0.38 6.94
N PRO A 144 9.83 -1.31 6.84
CA PRO A 144 10.59 -1.51 5.60
C PRO A 144 9.66 -1.86 4.43
N GLY A 145 9.85 -1.17 3.30
CA GLY A 145 9.05 -1.35 2.09
C GLY A 145 7.59 -0.91 2.20
N ARG A 146 7.31 0.02 3.09
CA ARG A 146 5.97 0.62 3.24
C ARG A 146 6.08 2.13 3.12
N MET A 147 6.04 2.62 1.88
CA MET A 147 6.13 4.06 1.57
C MET A 147 7.35 4.73 2.20
N ASN A 148 8.53 4.09 2.13
CA ASN A 148 9.76 4.68 2.66
C ASN A 148 10.27 5.76 1.71
N ILE A 149 10.21 7.01 2.13
CA ILE A 149 10.65 8.16 1.35
C ILE A 149 12.03 8.62 1.86
N PHE A 150 12.97 8.73 0.94
CA PHE A 150 14.31 9.26 1.17
C PHE A 150 14.43 10.59 0.43
N GLU A 151 14.84 11.64 1.13
CA GLU A 151 14.95 12.99 0.59
C GLU A 151 16.41 13.33 0.32
N PHE A 152 16.78 13.40 -0.95
CA PHE A 152 18.05 13.93 -1.44
C PHE A 152 17.92 15.44 -1.68
N LYS A 153 19.05 16.15 -1.81
CA LYS A 153 19.06 17.60 -2.05
C LYS A 153 18.29 18.00 -3.31
N LYS A 154 18.33 17.15 -4.34
CA LYS A 154 17.80 17.45 -5.68
C LYS A 154 16.56 16.64 -6.06
N PHE A 155 16.33 15.47 -5.46
CA PHE A 155 15.26 14.56 -5.83
C PHE A 155 14.80 13.75 -4.61
N LYS A 156 13.76 12.92 -4.80
CA LYS A 156 13.28 12.00 -3.76
C LYS A 156 13.21 10.59 -4.29
N VAL A 157 13.41 9.62 -3.39
CA VAL A 157 13.27 8.19 -3.69
C VAL A 157 12.22 7.59 -2.77
N LEU A 158 11.23 6.93 -3.34
CA LEU A 158 10.23 6.14 -2.62
C LEU A 158 10.54 4.65 -2.83
N ILE A 159 10.57 3.88 -1.75
CA ILE A 159 10.64 2.41 -1.79
C ILE A 159 9.33 1.86 -1.23
N ASP A 160 8.64 1.02 -2.00
CA ASP A 160 7.43 0.32 -1.58
C ASP A 160 7.41 -1.12 -2.10
N PHE A 161 6.70 -2.00 -1.39
CA PHE A 161 6.57 -3.42 -1.73
C PHE A 161 5.36 -3.72 -2.62
N ALA A 162 4.72 -2.72 -3.21
CA ALA A 162 3.58 -2.95 -4.09
C ALA A 162 3.95 -3.91 -5.24
N HIS A 163 3.17 -4.99 -5.39
CA HIS A 163 3.45 -6.09 -6.34
C HIS A 163 2.16 -6.68 -6.93
N ASN A 164 1.06 -5.97 -6.84
CA ASN A 164 -0.25 -6.35 -7.39
C ASN A 164 -1.04 -5.10 -7.78
N PRO A 165 -2.09 -5.22 -8.60
CA PRO A 165 -2.86 -4.08 -9.08
C PRO A 165 -3.42 -3.16 -7.98
N ALA A 166 -3.87 -3.73 -6.86
CA ALA A 166 -4.39 -2.94 -5.73
C ALA A 166 -3.30 -2.09 -5.07
N GLY A 167 -2.09 -2.66 -4.86
CA GLY A 167 -0.93 -1.94 -4.35
C GLY A 167 -0.49 -0.83 -5.30
N TYR A 168 -0.40 -1.13 -6.59
CA TYR A 168 -0.07 -0.13 -7.62
C TYR A 168 -1.07 1.03 -7.64
N ARG A 169 -2.39 0.76 -7.54
CA ARG A 169 -3.41 1.83 -7.44
C ARG A 169 -3.25 2.70 -6.20
N GLY A 170 -2.87 2.11 -5.06
CA GLY A 170 -2.57 2.88 -3.85
C GLY A 170 -1.38 3.83 -4.03
N VAL A 171 -0.31 3.35 -4.68
CA VAL A 171 0.85 4.18 -5.03
C VAL A 171 0.47 5.24 -6.08
N GLU A 172 -0.31 4.88 -7.11
CA GLU A 172 -0.82 5.80 -8.14
C GLU A 172 -1.58 6.97 -7.49
N GLU A 173 -2.49 6.68 -6.56
CA GLU A 173 -3.26 7.69 -5.85
C GLU A 173 -2.35 8.66 -5.08
N TYR A 174 -1.36 8.13 -4.36
CA TYR A 174 -0.38 8.96 -3.68
C TYR A 174 0.43 9.82 -4.65
N LEU A 175 1.00 9.22 -5.71
CA LEU A 175 1.84 9.90 -6.70
C LEU A 175 1.07 10.96 -7.51
N SER A 176 -0.26 10.84 -7.63
CA SER A 176 -1.09 11.88 -8.27
C SER A 176 -1.06 13.20 -7.51
N SER A 177 -0.76 13.17 -6.21
CA SER A 177 -0.63 14.34 -5.33
C SER A 177 0.82 14.83 -5.15
N VAL A 178 1.79 14.14 -5.76
CA VAL A 178 3.21 14.48 -5.71
C VAL A 178 3.58 15.36 -6.89
N GLU A 179 4.10 16.54 -6.62
CA GLU A 179 4.70 17.42 -7.62
C GLU A 179 6.14 16.99 -7.88
N ALA A 180 6.50 16.77 -9.13
CA ALA A 180 7.84 16.41 -9.55
C ALA A 180 8.06 16.84 -11.01
N THR A 181 9.32 17.18 -11.36
CA THR A 181 9.69 17.49 -12.74
C THR A 181 9.67 16.25 -13.64
N LYS A 182 9.98 15.09 -13.05
CA LYS A 182 9.95 13.79 -13.73
C LYS A 182 9.68 12.68 -12.71
N LYS A 183 8.74 11.81 -13.01
CA LYS A 183 8.45 10.61 -12.21
C LYS A 183 9.06 9.39 -12.87
N ILE A 184 9.97 8.72 -12.18
CA ILE A 184 10.69 7.53 -12.65
C ILE A 184 10.23 6.32 -11.85
N GLY A 185 9.75 5.28 -12.52
CA GLY A 185 9.33 4.03 -11.89
C GLY A 185 10.30 2.89 -12.15
N ILE A 186 10.69 2.17 -11.11
CA ILE A 186 11.43 0.90 -11.21
C ILE A 186 10.45 -0.20 -10.86
N ILE A 187 10.09 -1.03 -11.85
CA ILE A 187 9.05 -2.05 -11.72
C ILE A 187 9.53 -3.43 -12.14
N ALA A 188 8.83 -4.47 -11.68
CA ALA A 188 9.01 -5.84 -12.14
C ALA A 188 7.67 -6.56 -12.29
N GLY A 189 7.65 -7.61 -13.10
CA GLY A 189 6.56 -8.57 -13.12
C GLY A 189 6.84 -9.73 -12.17
N VAL A 190 5.87 -10.07 -11.31
CA VAL A 190 5.99 -11.19 -10.38
C VAL A 190 5.59 -12.49 -11.08
N GLY A 191 6.51 -13.43 -11.20
CA GLY A 191 6.35 -14.61 -12.05
C GLY A 191 5.21 -15.57 -11.66
N ASP A 192 4.74 -15.54 -10.42
CA ASP A 192 3.59 -16.34 -9.96
C ASP A 192 2.25 -15.60 -10.03
N ARG A 193 2.20 -14.45 -10.72
CA ARG A 193 0.96 -13.74 -11.00
C ARG A 193 0.38 -14.15 -12.33
N ARG A 194 -0.93 -13.97 -12.47
CA ARG A 194 -1.61 -14.14 -13.77
C ARG A 194 -1.11 -13.07 -14.75
N ASP A 195 -1.18 -13.39 -16.02
CA ASP A 195 -0.78 -12.46 -17.09
C ASP A 195 -1.53 -11.14 -17.01
N GLU A 196 -2.83 -11.21 -16.73
CA GLU A 196 -3.69 -10.04 -16.58
C GLU A 196 -3.21 -9.12 -15.45
N ASP A 197 -2.81 -9.69 -14.31
CA ASP A 197 -2.34 -8.92 -13.16
C ASP A 197 -1.00 -8.23 -13.45
N ILE A 198 -0.08 -8.89 -14.19
CA ILE A 198 1.19 -8.29 -14.61
C ILE A 198 0.94 -7.15 -15.59
N LYS A 199 0.09 -7.37 -16.61
CA LYS A 199 -0.28 -6.34 -17.59
C LYS A 199 -0.99 -5.16 -16.93
N GLU A 200 -1.89 -5.42 -16.00
CA GLU A 200 -2.60 -4.36 -15.26
C GLU A 200 -1.64 -3.52 -14.41
N CYS A 201 -0.70 -4.14 -13.68
CA CYS A 201 0.34 -3.42 -12.94
C CYS A 201 1.15 -2.52 -13.88
N ALA A 202 1.57 -3.02 -15.04
CA ALA A 202 2.33 -2.26 -16.02
C ALA A 202 1.51 -1.11 -16.65
N MET A 203 0.22 -1.34 -16.92
CA MET A 203 -0.70 -0.30 -17.38
C MET A 203 -0.87 0.82 -16.34
N ILE A 204 -0.97 0.48 -15.05
CA ILE A 204 -1.04 1.46 -13.96
C ILE A 204 0.29 2.21 -13.88
N ALA A 205 1.44 1.52 -13.95
CA ALA A 205 2.77 2.13 -13.95
C ALA A 205 2.93 3.16 -15.08
N ALA A 206 2.45 2.85 -16.29
CA ALA A 206 2.50 3.77 -17.42
C ALA A 206 1.67 5.05 -17.21
N ARG A 207 0.67 5.02 -16.31
CA ARG A 207 -0.07 6.24 -15.92
C ARG A 207 0.64 7.06 -14.85
N MET A 208 1.45 6.39 -14.00
CA MET A 208 2.16 7.02 -12.89
C MET A 208 3.46 7.70 -13.29
N PHE A 209 4.19 7.14 -14.27
CA PHE A 209 5.57 7.47 -14.54
C PHE A 209 5.77 8.07 -15.94
N ASP A 210 6.74 8.97 -16.03
CA ASP A 210 7.22 9.54 -17.30
C ASP A 210 8.30 8.63 -17.92
N HIS A 211 9.02 7.88 -17.06
CA HIS A 211 10.02 6.91 -17.45
C HIS A 211 9.93 5.65 -16.59
N ILE A 212 10.05 4.47 -17.21
CA ILE A 212 9.96 3.18 -16.53
C ILE A 212 11.26 2.39 -16.74
N ILE A 213 11.89 1.96 -15.65
CA ILE A 213 12.98 0.99 -15.67
C ILE A 213 12.38 -0.37 -15.30
N ILE A 214 12.42 -1.30 -16.25
CA ILE A 214 11.94 -2.67 -16.07
C ILE A 214 13.10 -3.51 -15.54
N ARG A 215 12.94 -4.05 -14.34
CA ARG A 215 13.86 -5.00 -13.73
C ARG A 215 13.25 -6.39 -13.64
N GLN A 216 14.06 -7.38 -13.28
CA GLN A 216 13.60 -8.74 -13.04
C GLN A 216 13.60 -9.08 -11.54
N GLU A 217 12.66 -9.93 -11.12
CA GLU A 217 12.71 -10.55 -9.81
C GLU A 217 13.80 -11.64 -9.78
N LYS A 218 14.37 -11.86 -8.58
CA LYS A 218 15.37 -12.90 -8.38
C LYS A 218 14.86 -14.29 -8.73
N HIS A 219 13.56 -14.52 -8.56
CA HIS A 219 12.93 -15.83 -8.81
C HIS A 219 11.73 -15.65 -9.74
N LEU A 220 11.90 -16.06 -11.00
CA LEU A 220 10.87 -15.94 -12.06
C LEU A 220 9.78 -17.02 -11.98
N ARG A 221 9.88 -17.95 -11.04
CA ARG A 221 8.83 -18.93 -10.69
C ARG A 221 8.32 -19.74 -11.89
N GLY A 222 9.25 -20.15 -12.75
CA GLY A 222 8.98 -20.97 -13.91
C GLY A 222 8.75 -20.22 -15.23
N ARG A 223 8.71 -18.88 -15.20
CA ARG A 223 8.67 -18.05 -16.40
C ARG A 223 10.07 -17.65 -16.86
N THR A 224 10.20 -17.19 -18.09
CA THR A 224 11.42 -16.57 -18.60
C THR A 224 11.38 -15.04 -18.42
N GLU A 225 12.55 -14.40 -18.45
CA GLU A 225 12.65 -12.93 -18.44
C GLU A 225 11.92 -12.32 -19.64
N GLU A 226 12.02 -12.96 -20.81
CA GLU A 226 11.38 -12.52 -22.05
C GLU A 226 9.85 -12.52 -21.92
N GLU A 227 9.26 -13.59 -21.37
CA GLU A 227 7.81 -13.68 -21.13
C GLU A 227 7.33 -12.56 -20.24
N ILE A 228 8.02 -12.31 -19.11
CA ILE A 228 7.63 -11.25 -18.18
C ILE A 228 7.78 -9.87 -18.81
N ASN A 229 8.90 -9.62 -19.51
CA ASN A 229 9.12 -8.35 -20.20
C ASN A 229 8.04 -8.08 -21.25
N ASN A 230 7.66 -9.10 -22.04
CA ASN A 230 6.61 -8.96 -23.05
C ASN A 230 5.26 -8.59 -22.39
N LEU A 231 4.88 -9.23 -21.27
CA LEU A 231 3.65 -8.89 -20.55
C LEU A 231 3.67 -7.46 -20.01
N ILE A 232 4.80 -7.00 -19.48
CA ILE A 232 4.96 -5.62 -19.01
C ILE A 232 4.84 -4.64 -20.18
N LEU A 233 5.53 -4.90 -21.29
CA LEU A 233 5.48 -4.04 -22.50
C LEU A 233 4.08 -3.98 -23.12
N GLU A 234 3.35 -5.11 -23.16
CA GLU A 234 1.96 -5.16 -23.58
C GLU A 234 1.07 -4.30 -22.64
N GLY A 235 1.28 -4.37 -21.32
CA GLY A 235 0.55 -3.55 -20.35
C GLY A 235 0.84 -2.05 -20.52
N ILE A 236 2.12 -1.67 -20.73
CA ILE A 236 2.51 -0.29 -21.03
C ILE A 236 1.81 0.20 -22.30
N ALA A 237 1.86 -0.58 -23.38
CA ALA A 237 1.21 -0.24 -24.66
C ALA A 237 -0.30 -0.10 -24.51
N ALA A 238 -0.95 -0.99 -23.74
CA ALA A 238 -2.39 -0.95 -23.50
C ALA A 238 -2.85 0.27 -22.69
N SER A 239 -1.95 0.98 -21.99
CA SER A 239 -2.28 2.20 -21.24
C SER A 239 -2.70 3.37 -22.12
N GLY A 240 -2.33 3.36 -23.39
CA GLY A 240 -2.51 4.48 -24.33
C GLY A 240 -1.64 5.71 -24.01
N LYS A 241 -0.71 5.61 -23.06
CA LYS A 241 0.23 6.67 -22.68
C LYS A 241 1.56 6.49 -23.40
N THR A 242 2.14 7.60 -23.80
CA THR A 242 3.54 7.61 -24.27
C THR A 242 4.45 7.73 -23.06
N VAL A 243 5.10 6.64 -22.70
CA VAL A 243 6.07 6.56 -21.61
C VAL A 243 7.37 5.97 -22.14
N THR A 244 8.49 6.57 -21.76
CA THR A 244 9.79 6.01 -22.13
C THR A 244 10.14 4.85 -21.19
N HIS A 245 10.84 3.85 -21.70
CA HIS A 245 11.25 2.71 -20.87
C HIS A 245 12.60 2.16 -21.29
N GLU A 246 13.25 1.47 -20.35
CA GLU A 246 14.46 0.69 -20.56
C GLU A 246 14.44 -0.56 -19.68
N ILE A 247 15.28 -1.54 -20.00
CA ILE A 247 15.37 -2.80 -19.25
C ILE A 247 16.75 -2.87 -18.59
N ILE A 248 16.76 -2.91 -17.25
CA ILE A 248 17.96 -3.12 -16.44
C ILE A 248 17.64 -4.27 -15.48
N THR A 249 18.06 -5.46 -15.82
CA THR A 249 17.64 -6.72 -15.19
C THR A 249 17.85 -6.75 -13.67
N LYS A 250 18.99 -6.25 -13.19
CA LYS A 250 19.31 -6.32 -11.77
C LYS A 250 18.77 -5.12 -11.02
N GLU A 251 18.01 -5.36 -9.95
CA GLU A 251 17.37 -4.32 -9.13
C GLU A 251 18.35 -3.26 -8.62
N VAL A 252 19.48 -3.69 -8.06
CA VAL A 252 20.51 -2.78 -7.53
C VAL A 252 21.08 -1.89 -8.64
N GLU A 253 21.31 -2.44 -9.84
CA GLU A 253 21.80 -1.68 -10.99
C GLU A 253 20.75 -0.70 -11.51
N ALA A 254 19.49 -1.13 -11.59
CA ALA A 254 18.35 -0.28 -11.97
C ALA A 254 18.20 0.92 -11.01
N LEU A 255 18.29 0.66 -9.71
CA LEU A 255 18.15 1.69 -8.69
C LEU A 255 19.33 2.68 -8.72
N LYS A 256 20.57 2.18 -8.82
CA LYS A 256 21.77 3.02 -8.99
C LYS A 256 21.71 3.87 -10.26
N HIS A 257 21.25 3.29 -11.37
CA HIS A 257 21.06 4.00 -12.62
C HIS A 257 20.04 5.13 -12.47
N ALA A 258 18.88 4.86 -11.88
CA ALA A 258 17.85 5.88 -11.64
C ALA A 258 18.36 7.03 -10.75
N ILE A 259 19.08 6.72 -9.67
CA ILE A 259 19.65 7.72 -8.76
C ILE A 259 20.70 8.58 -9.49
N ASN A 260 21.63 7.97 -10.23
CA ASN A 260 22.71 8.69 -10.92
C ASN A 260 22.20 9.53 -12.09
N SER A 261 21.07 9.19 -12.69
CA SER A 261 20.43 9.91 -13.80
C SER A 261 19.34 10.89 -13.36
N ALA A 262 19.09 11.00 -12.06
CA ALA A 262 18.02 11.85 -11.53
C ALA A 262 18.31 13.33 -11.77
N GLU A 263 17.33 14.02 -12.34
CA GLU A 263 17.35 15.47 -12.55
C GLU A 263 16.77 16.20 -11.32
N ASP A 264 17.03 17.51 -11.20
CA ASP A 264 16.47 18.32 -10.12
C ASP A 264 14.93 18.26 -10.12
N GLY A 265 14.36 18.00 -8.96
CA GLY A 265 12.91 17.86 -8.77
C GLY A 265 12.33 16.51 -9.19
N SER A 266 13.16 15.53 -9.58
CA SER A 266 12.68 14.18 -9.91
C SER A 266 12.13 13.43 -8.70
N PHE A 267 11.21 12.49 -8.96
CA PHE A 267 10.68 11.56 -7.98
C PHE A 267 10.85 10.12 -8.48
N ILE A 268 11.75 9.37 -7.87
CA ILE A 268 12.00 7.96 -8.18
C ILE A 268 11.12 7.09 -7.30
N THR A 269 10.47 6.09 -7.87
CA THR A 269 9.68 5.09 -7.12
C THR A 269 10.19 3.70 -7.46
N ALA A 270 10.76 3.01 -6.48
CA ALA A 270 11.18 1.62 -6.60
C ALA A 270 10.11 0.71 -5.99
N LEU A 271 9.42 -0.05 -6.83
CA LEU A 271 8.52 -1.12 -6.41
C LEU A 271 9.35 -2.41 -6.29
N SER A 272 9.84 -2.67 -5.07
CA SER A 272 10.89 -3.65 -4.79
C SER A 272 10.33 -4.88 -4.07
N ASP A 273 10.87 -6.06 -4.38
CA ASP A 273 10.63 -7.30 -3.67
C ASP A 273 11.75 -7.63 -2.67
N VAL A 274 12.96 -7.16 -2.89
CA VAL A 274 14.11 -7.31 -1.97
C VAL A 274 14.37 -6.00 -1.22
N ILE A 275 13.42 -5.63 -0.40
CA ILE A 275 13.36 -4.33 0.29
C ILE A 275 14.66 -3.95 0.99
N THR A 276 15.32 -4.90 1.68
CA THR A 276 16.56 -4.63 2.42
C THR A 276 17.65 -4.11 1.49
N ASN A 277 17.87 -4.76 0.35
CA ASN A 277 18.90 -4.35 -0.61
C ASN A 277 18.58 -2.97 -1.20
N ALA A 278 17.30 -2.70 -1.52
CA ALA A 278 16.90 -1.41 -2.06
C ALA A 278 17.13 -0.29 -1.04
N ILE A 279 16.76 -0.51 0.22
CA ILE A 279 17.02 0.45 1.31
C ILE A 279 18.51 0.69 1.51
N GLU A 280 19.33 -0.36 1.56
CA GLU A 280 20.78 -0.24 1.71
C GLU A 280 21.39 0.62 0.60
N VAL A 281 21.03 0.36 -0.66
CA VAL A 281 21.51 1.15 -1.79
C VAL A 281 21.15 2.62 -1.66
N VAL A 282 19.90 2.93 -1.35
CA VAL A 282 19.44 4.33 -1.23
C VAL A 282 20.10 5.02 -0.04
N GLN A 283 20.25 4.32 1.08
CA GLN A 283 20.90 4.86 2.27
C GLN A 283 22.39 5.16 2.01
N ASP A 284 23.12 4.26 1.34
CA ASP A 284 24.52 4.47 0.96
C ASP A 284 24.71 5.73 0.11
N TYR A 285 23.77 6.02 -0.81
CA TYR A 285 23.84 7.24 -1.62
C TYR A 285 23.49 8.49 -0.81
N LEU A 286 22.51 8.40 0.09
CA LEU A 286 22.12 9.51 0.95
C LEU A 286 23.23 9.87 1.95
N ASP A 287 23.90 8.87 2.52
CA ASP A 287 25.02 9.06 3.45
C ASP A 287 26.20 9.74 2.75
N LYS A 288 26.55 9.34 1.52
CA LYS A 288 27.58 10.01 0.71
C LYS A 288 27.22 11.46 0.40
N GLU A 289 25.95 11.73 0.01
CA GLU A 289 25.50 13.12 -0.24
C GLU A 289 25.64 13.99 1.01
N ASN A 290 25.39 13.42 2.20
CA ASN A 290 25.53 14.13 3.49
C ASN A 290 26.99 14.33 3.90
N GLU A 291 27.90 13.41 3.55
CA GLU A 291 29.35 13.54 3.83
C GLU A 291 30.02 14.62 2.95
N GLU A 292 29.49 14.85 1.75
CA GLU A 292 29.98 15.86 0.80
C GLU A 292 29.42 17.27 1.07
N ALA A 293 28.57 17.45 2.05
CA ALA A 293 27.84 18.69 2.38
C ALA A 293 28.51 19.49 3.50
#